data_e7c85e660a4929844e829c3601bde0da
#
_entry.id   e7c85e660a4929844e829c3601bde0da
#
_cell.length_a   1.000
_cell.length_b   1.000
_cell.length_c   1.000
_cell.angle_alpha   90.00
_cell.angle_beta   90.00
_cell.angle_gamma   90.00
#
_symmetry.space_group_name_H-M   'P 1'
#
loop_
_entity.id
_entity.type
_entity.pdbx_description
1 polymer ?
#
loop_
_entity_poly.entity_id
_entity_poly.type
_entity_poly.pdbx_seq_one_letter_code
_entity_poly.pdbx_strand_id
1 'polypeptide(L)'
;MIGLIKTYDNTLDAQSCNNLIDKFEQFKNQHESFDDRGIVFTQLNMAKASQIWKTEIEKYTKIFQNSFTKYLTDLEISPQQMPSKYMWEPIRIKRYLPNDHDEFKPHVDVNSKQTSTRFLVFFIYLSDNEEGKTTFPQLDSYAECKKGSLLMFPPMWPWLHAGTKPIKEAKYIMQTYLHYV
;
A
#
# COMPACT_ATOMS: atom_id res chain seq x y z
N MET A 1 -18.82 2.88 -7.06
CA MET A 1 -17.75 2.24 -6.24
C MET A 1 -16.42 2.22 -6.98
N ILE A 2 -16.34 1.79 -8.24
CA ILE A 2 -15.08 1.79 -9.05
C ILE A 2 -14.44 3.18 -9.09
N GLY A 3 -15.20 4.24 -9.19
CA GLY A 3 -14.68 5.61 -9.25
C GLY A 3 -13.79 6.03 -8.08
N LEU A 4 -13.89 5.35 -6.92
CA LEU A 4 -13.03 5.59 -5.76
C LEU A 4 -11.72 4.81 -5.77
N ILE A 5 -11.50 3.91 -6.74
CA ILE A 5 -10.23 3.26 -6.97
C ILE A 5 -9.45 4.16 -7.94
N LYS A 6 -8.34 4.72 -7.51
CA LYS A 6 -7.50 5.60 -8.32
C LYS A 6 -6.07 5.11 -8.38
N THR A 7 -5.50 5.13 -9.57
CA THR A 7 -4.08 4.88 -9.79
C THR A 7 -3.43 6.15 -10.34
N TYR A 8 -2.29 6.52 -9.77
CA TYR A 8 -1.48 7.67 -10.19
C TYR A 8 -0.11 7.19 -10.61
N ASP A 9 0.16 7.23 -11.91
CA ASP A 9 1.47 6.87 -12.46
C ASP A 9 2.53 7.91 -12.10
N ASN A 10 3.79 7.45 -12.02
CA ASN A 10 4.95 8.30 -11.77
C ASN A 10 4.86 9.14 -10.47
N THR A 11 4.16 8.62 -9.46
CA THR A 11 4.12 9.24 -8.12
C THR A 11 5.49 9.19 -7.45
N LEU A 12 6.27 8.15 -7.73
CA LEU A 12 7.64 7.98 -7.28
C LEU A 12 8.54 7.63 -8.47
N ASP A 13 9.71 8.24 -8.56
CA ASP A 13 10.68 7.93 -9.60
C ASP A 13 11.33 6.56 -9.39
N ALA A 14 11.83 5.97 -10.48
CA ALA A 14 12.40 4.62 -10.48
C ALA A 14 13.62 4.49 -9.55
N GLN A 15 14.46 5.53 -9.46
CA GLN A 15 15.64 5.53 -8.59
C GLN A 15 15.23 5.50 -7.11
N SER A 16 14.24 6.29 -6.72
CA SER A 16 13.69 6.29 -5.35
C SER A 16 13.07 4.93 -5.00
N CYS A 17 12.39 4.27 -5.94
CA CYS A 17 11.87 2.91 -5.76
C CYS A 17 13.01 1.90 -5.52
N ASN A 18 14.04 1.92 -6.36
CA ASN A 18 15.19 1.03 -6.24
C ASN A 18 15.93 1.23 -4.90
N ASN A 19 16.19 2.48 -4.52
CA ASN A 19 16.84 2.80 -3.25
C ASN A 19 16.07 2.28 -2.04
N LEU A 20 14.72 2.30 -2.11
CA LEU A 20 13.87 1.74 -1.04
C LEU A 20 13.98 0.21 -0.97
N ILE A 21 13.98 -0.47 -2.12
CA ILE A 21 14.16 -1.92 -2.20
C ILE A 21 15.52 -2.30 -1.64
N ASP A 22 16.59 -1.64 -2.10
CA ASP A 22 17.96 -1.91 -1.64
C ASP A 22 18.09 -1.72 -0.13
N LYS A 23 17.54 -0.62 0.39
CA LYS A 23 17.54 -0.35 1.84
C LYS A 23 16.71 -1.38 2.61
N PHE A 24 15.55 -1.79 2.10
CA PHE A 24 14.76 -2.87 2.69
C PHE A 24 15.59 -4.16 2.77
N GLU A 25 16.21 -4.59 1.67
CA GLU A 25 17.03 -5.82 1.63
C GLU A 25 18.30 -5.73 2.49
N GLN A 26 18.84 -4.54 2.68
CA GLN A 26 19.99 -4.32 3.59
C GLN A 26 19.61 -4.56 5.06
N PHE A 27 18.41 -4.18 5.49
CA PHE A 27 17.96 -4.25 6.89
C PHE A 27 17.12 -5.48 7.20
N LYS A 28 17.55 -6.67 6.77
CA LYS A 28 16.85 -7.96 6.96
C LYS A 28 16.54 -8.29 8.42
N ASN A 29 17.35 -7.80 9.36
CA ASN A 29 17.15 -7.96 10.80
C ASN A 29 15.91 -7.19 11.33
N GLN A 30 15.33 -6.30 10.53
CA GLN A 30 14.08 -5.57 10.86
C GLN A 30 12.86 -6.19 10.15
N HIS A 31 13.05 -7.26 9.39
CA HIS A 31 11.98 -7.93 8.69
C HIS A 31 11.09 -8.71 9.66
N GLU A 32 9.80 -8.65 9.39
CA GLU A 32 8.74 -9.40 10.07
C GLU A 32 8.05 -10.28 9.03
N SER A 33 7.96 -11.58 9.29
CA SER A 33 7.12 -12.47 8.49
C SER A 33 5.67 -12.34 8.94
N PHE A 34 4.76 -12.24 8.00
CA PHE A 34 3.33 -12.28 8.22
C PHE A 34 2.76 -13.53 7.54
N ASP A 35 2.02 -14.34 8.29
CA ASP A 35 1.34 -15.54 7.81
C ASP A 35 0.02 -15.68 8.58
N ASP A 36 -1.07 -15.24 7.97
CA ASP A 36 -2.41 -15.36 8.53
C ASP A 36 -3.44 -15.59 7.43
N ARG A 37 -4.17 -16.70 7.53
CA ARG A 37 -5.34 -17.05 6.69
C ARG A 37 -5.10 -16.93 5.17
N GLY A 38 -3.90 -17.30 4.71
CA GLY A 38 -3.53 -17.24 3.29
C GLY A 38 -3.12 -15.85 2.84
N ILE A 39 -2.67 -15.02 3.76
CA ILE A 39 -1.99 -13.76 3.53
C ILE A 39 -0.55 -13.95 4.02
N VAL A 40 0.38 -14.10 3.10
CA VAL A 40 1.78 -14.40 3.43
C VAL A 40 2.72 -13.42 2.73
N PHE A 41 3.54 -12.73 3.50
CA PHE A 41 4.55 -11.79 3.00
C PHE A 41 5.60 -11.47 4.06
N THR A 42 6.71 -10.87 3.64
CA THR A 42 7.68 -10.24 4.52
C THR A 42 7.44 -8.74 4.58
N GLN A 43 7.46 -8.12 5.76
CA GLN A 43 7.33 -6.68 5.89
C GLN A 43 8.41 -6.05 6.76
N LEU A 44 8.57 -4.74 6.62
CA LEU A 44 9.33 -3.86 7.48
C LEU A 44 8.46 -2.66 7.86
N ASN A 45 8.34 -2.38 9.16
CA ASN A 45 7.67 -1.20 9.68
C ASN A 45 8.70 -0.10 9.98
N MET A 46 8.71 0.97 9.19
CA MET A 46 9.70 2.06 9.34
C MET A 46 9.67 2.72 10.72
N ALA A 47 8.52 2.76 11.40
CA ALA A 47 8.41 3.37 12.72
C ALA A 47 9.12 2.58 13.83
N LYS A 48 9.30 1.26 13.67
CA LYS A 48 10.01 0.41 14.65
C LYS A 48 11.52 0.70 14.68
N ALA A 49 12.06 1.29 13.62
CA ALA A 49 13.45 1.72 13.52
C ALA A 49 13.54 3.17 13.01
N SER A 50 12.76 4.06 13.61
CA SER A 50 12.55 5.43 13.16
C SER A 50 13.84 6.25 12.99
N GLN A 51 14.89 5.98 13.76
CA GLN A 51 16.20 6.63 13.62
C GLN A 51 16.84 6.35 12.24
N ILE A 52 16.72 5.10 11.75
CA ILE A 52 17.28 4.67 10.46
C ILE A 52 16.43 5.17 9.29
N TRP A 53 15.10 5.24 9.49
CA TRP A 53 14.12 5.53 8.43
C TRP A 53 13.57 6.96 8.50
N LYS A 54 14.13 7.84 9.34
CA LYS A 54 13.61 9.20 9.55
C LYS A 54 13.41 9.98 8.25
N THR A 55 14.45 10.03 7.43
CA THR A 55 14.42 10.76 6.14
C THR A 55 13.35 10.20 5.21
N GLU A 56 13.23 8.88 5.13
CA GLU A 56 12.22 8.23 4.30
C GLU A 56 10.81 8.47 4.84
N ILE A 57 10.62 8.36 6.15
CA ILE A 57 9.32 8.65 6.79
C ILE A 57 8.89 10.09 6.45
N GLU A 58 9.75 11.08 6.64
CA GLU A 58 9.45 12.48 6.36
C GLU A 58 9.14 12.70 4.86
N LYS A 59 10.00 12.18 3.98
CA LYS A 59 9.85 12.31 2.51
C LYS A 59 8.54 11.68 2.03
N TYR A 60 8.29 10.42 2.40
CA TYR A 60 7.16 9.66 1.84
C TYR A 60 5.83 10.04 2.49
N THR A 61 5.82 10.46 3.76
CA THR A 61 4.62 11.05 4.36
C THR A 61 4.16 12.27 3.57
N LYS A 62 5.10 13.14 3.14
CA LYS A 62 4.75 14.32 2.32
C LYS A 62 4.21 13.92 0.93
N ILE A 63 4.76 12.88 0.31
CA ILE A 63 4.25 12.35 -0.96
C ILE A 63 2.81 11.84 -0.78
N PHE A 64 2.54 11.05 0.26
CA PHE A 64 1.20 10.56 0.56
C PHE A 64 0.20 11.68 0.86
N GLN A 65 0.63 12.72 1.59
CA GLN A 65 -0.21 13.91 1.85
C GLN A 65 -0.59 14.64 0.56
N ASN A 66 0.36 14.87 -0.33
CA ASN A 66 0.11 15.49 -1.63
C ASN A 66 -0.82 14.63 -2.49
N SER A 67 -0.62 13.32 -2.48
CA SER A 67 -1.47 12.36 -3.21
C SER A 67 -2.89 12.32 -2.65
N PHE A 68 -3.06 12.45 -1.33
CA PHE A 68 -4.38 12.56 -0.71
C PHE A 68 -5.11 13.82 -1.15
N THR A 69 -4.43 14.97 -1.15
CA THR A 69 -5.02 16.22 -1.65
C THR A 69 -5.46 16.08 -3.11
N LYS A 70 -4.59 15.48 -3.96
CA LYS A 70 -4.94 15.22 -5.37
C LYS A 70 -6.15 14.28 -5.50
N TYR A 71 -6.21 13.21 -4.72
CA TYR A 71 -7.32 12.25 -4.70
C TYR A 71 -8.66 12.95 -4.37
N LEU A 72 -8.68 13.81 -3.36
CA LEU A 72 -9.88 14.57 -2.99
C LEU A 72 -10.32 15.51 -4.12
N THR A 73 -9.36 16.19 -4.75
CA THR A 73 -9.63 17.11 -5.87
C THR A 73 -10.18 16.36 -7.09
N ASP A 74 -9.53 15.26 -7.50
CA ASP A 74 -9.90 14.49 -8.69
C ASP A 74 -11.27 13.79 -8.55
N LEU A 75 -11.73 13.57 -7.33
CA LEU A 75 -13.02 12.97 -7.00
C LEU A 75 -14.08 13.99 -6.55
N GLU A 76 -13.73 15.27 -6.56
CA GLU A 76 -14.61 16.35 -6.11
C GLU A 76 -15.18 16.12 -4.69
N ILE A 77 -14.38 15.47 -3.81
CA ILE A 77 -14.78 15.18 -2.43
C ILE A 77 -14.74 16.47 -1.63
N SER A 78 -15.89 16.88 -1.12
CA SER A 78 -16.00 18.09 -0.32
C SER A 78 -15.43 17.90 1.11
N PRO A 79 -14.97 18.99 1.76
CA PRO A 79 -14.48 18.91 3.14
C PRO A 79 -15.48 18.33 4.14
N GLN A 80 -16.79 18.47 3.89
CA GLN A 80 -17.85 17.91 4.73
C GLN A 80 -17.92 16.37 4.69
N GLN A 81 -17.36 15.75 3.64
CA GLN A 81 -17.30 14.29 3.50
C GLN A 81 -16.09 13.68 4.20
N MET A 82 -15.14 14.52 4.65
CA MET A 82 -13.91 14.07 5.30
C MET A 82 -13.96 14.31 6.80
N PRO A 83 -13.30 13.46 7.61
CA PRO A 83 -13.17 13.71 9.04
C PRO A 83 -12.37 14.99 9.28
N SER A 84 -12.76 15.75 10.31
CA SER A 84 -12.04 16.97 10.73
C SER A 84 -10.64 16.69 11.27
N LYS A 85 -10.41 15.45 11.74
CA LYS A 85 -9.12 14.94 12.23
C LYS A 85 -8.90 13.53 11.74
N TYR A 86 -7.68 13.23 11.35
CA TYR A 86 -7.23 11.89 10.95
C TYR A 86 -5.75 11.72 11.24
N MET A 87 -5.30 10.48 11.30
CA MET A 87 -3.90 10.14 11.47
C MET A 87 -3.41 9.19 10.38
N TRP A 88 -2.11 9.24 10.13
CA TRP A 88 -1.40 8.30 9.27
C TRP A 88 -0.92 7.11 10.08
N GLU A 89 -1.15 5.90 9.57
CA GLU A 89 -0.47 4.73 10.11
C GLU A 89 1.02 4.74 9.75
N PRO A 90 1.87 4.03 10.50
CA PRO A 90 3.26 3.84 10.14
C PRO A 90 3.41 3.29 8.72
N ILE A 91 4.35 3.85 7.96
CA ILE A 91 4.70 3.36 6.63
C ILE A 91 5.36 1.99 6.76
N ARG A 92 4.91 1.04 5.92
CA ARG A 92 5.47 -0.31 5.82
C ARG A 92 5.92 -0.58 4.41
N ILE A 93 7.04 -1.29 4.26
CA ILE A 93 7.43 -1.93 3.00
C ILE A 93 7.08 -3.40 3.12
N LYS A 94 6.47 -3.95 2.08
CA LYS A 94 6.12 -5.37 1.97
C LYS A 94 6.78 -5.98 0.76
N ARG A 95 7.27 -7.21 0.90
CA ARG A 95 7.83 -8.03 -0.17
C ARG A 95 7.04 -9.32 -0.29
N TYR A 96 6.71 -9.68 -1.51
CA TYR A 96 6.14 -10.96 -1.91
C TYR A 96 7.12 -11.65 -2.84
N LEU A 97 7.57 -12.86 -2.48
CA LEU A 97 8.51 -13.64 -3.29
C LEU A 97 7.76 -14.45 -4.36
N PRO A 98 8.40 -14.75 -5.51
CA PRO A 98 7.85 -15.64 -6.53
C PRO A 98 7.99 -17.12 -6.06
N ASN A 99 7.19 -17.48 -5.08
CA ASN A 99 7.14 -18.82 -4.47
C ASN A 99 5.67 -19.27 -4.34
N ASP A 100 5.44 -20.50 -3.87
CA ASP A 100 4.11 -21.05 -3.72
C ASP A 100 3.38 -20.55 -2.45
N HIS A 101 4.05 -19.78 -1.60
CA HIS A 101 3.56 -19.35 -0.29
C HIS A 101 3.13 -17.90 -0.23
N ASP A 102 3.96 -16.98 -0.80
CA ASP A 102 3.68 -15.55 -0.69
C ASP A 102 2.50 -15.16 -1.57
N GLU A 103 1.39 -14.81 -0.94
CA GLU A 103 0.19 -14.36 -1.63
C GLU A 103 -0.67 -13.46 -0.75
N PHE A 104 -1.59 -12.74 -1.36
CA PHE A 104 -2.56 -11.91 -0.67
C PHE A 104 -3.95 -12.23 -1.18
N LYS A 105 -4.55 -13.27 -0.59
CA LYS A 105 -5.90 -13.76 -0.96
C LYS A 105 -6.96 -12.68 -0.86
N PRO A 106 -8.12 -12.84 -1.51
CA PRO A 106 -9.21 -11.88 -1.42
C PRO A 106 -9.59 -11.56 0.02
N HIS A 107 -9.52 -10.29 0.38
CA HIS A 107 -9.76 -9.79 1.74
C HIS A 107 -10.20 -8.33 1.70
N VAL A 108 -10.55 -7.81 2.87
CA VAL A 108 -10.69 -6.39 3.16
C VAL A 108 -9.78 -6.04 4.32
N ASP A 109 -9.18 -4.84 4.30
CA ASP A 109 -8.27 -4.43 5.38
C ASP A 109 -9.00 -4.02 6.65
N VAL A 110 -10.29 -3.67 6.53
CA VAL A 110 -11.18 -3.31 7.65
C VAL A 110 -12.07 -4.50 7.96
N ASN A 111 -11.60 -5.40 8.81
CA ASN A 111 -12.29 -6.64 9.17
C ASN A 111 -12.37 -6.92 10.67
N SER A 112 -11.93 -5.99 11.51
CA SER A 112 -11.86 -6.15 12.97
C SER A 112 -11.99 -4.80 13.68
N LYS A 113 -12.21 -4.82 15.01
CA LYS A 113 -12.24 -3.59 15.82
C LYS A 113 -10.92 -2.81 15.72
N GLN A 114 -9.77 -3.49 15.62
CA GLN A 114 -8.45 -2.88 15.54
C GLN A 114 -8.22 -2.10 14.24
N THR A 115 -8.90 -2.51 13.16
CA THR A 115 -8.77 -1.89 11.83
C THR A 115 -9.97 -1.02 11.45
N SER A 116 -11.01 -0.95 12.31
CA SER A 116 -12.31 -0.32 12.00
C SER A 116 -12.23 1.18 11.72
N THR A 117 -11.18 1.84 12.16
CA THR A 117 -10.97 3.28 11.95
C THR A 117 -10.29 3.62 10.63
N ARG A 118 -9.78 2.65 9.86
CA ARG A 118 -9.17 2.88 8.54
C ARG A 118 -10.24 3.28 7.53
N PHE A 119 -10.01 4.34 6.76
CA PHE A 119 -10.94 4.77 5.72
C PHE A 119 -10.33 4.93 4.33
N LEU A 120 -8.99 5.03 4.22
CA LEU A 120 -8.30 5.10 2.92
C LEU A 120 -6.95 4.39 3.00
N VAL A 121 -6.63 3.60 2.00
CA VAL A 121 -5.35 2.91 1.84
C VAL A 121 -4.54 3.52 0.70
N PHE A 122 -3.23 3.48 0.84
CA PHE A 122 -2.25 3.97 -0.13
C PHE A 122 -1.22 2.88 -0.37
N PHE A 123 -1.03 2.47 -1.64
CA PHE A 123 0.01 1.54 -2.07
C PHE A 123 0.88 2.21 -3.13
N ILE A 124 2.17 2.37 -2.91
CA ILE A 124 3.12 2.64 -4.00
C ILE A 124 3.79 1.33 -4.38
N TYR A 125 3.68 0.94 -5.65
CA TYR A 125 4.41 -0.18 -6.19
C TYR A 125 5.87 0.22 -6.39
N LEU A 126 6.80 -0.50 -5.76
CA LEU A 126 8.23 -0.21 -5.84
C LEU A 126 8.93 -1.01 -6.94
N SER A 127 8.31 -2.07 -7.42
CA SER A 127 8.77 -2.90 -8.53
C SER A 127 7.72 -2.99 -9.63
N ASP A 128 8.14 -3.23 -10.86
CA ASP A 128 7.24 -3.74 -11.89
C ASP A 128 6.99 -5.23 -11.61
N ASN A 129 5.77 -5.70 -11.83
CA ASN A 129 5.43 -7.11 -11.74
C ASN A 129 4.18 -7.40 -12.57
N GLU A 130 4.36 -8.05 -13.71
CA GLU A 130 3.30 -8.29 -14.68
C GLU A 130 2.17 -9.16 -14.12
N GLU A 131 2.53 -10.15 -13.30
CA GLU A 131 1.58 -11.06 -12.66
C GLU A 131 1.06 -10.54 -11.29
N GLY A 132 1.81 -9.65 -10.64
CA GLY A 132 1.54 -9.16 -9.27
C GLY A 132 0.51 -8.03 -9.17
N LYS A 133 -0.61 -8.12 -9.89
CA LYS A 133 -1.68 -7.10 -9.90
C LYS A 133 -2.38 -6.98 -8.55
N THR A 134 -3.06 -5.85 -8.32
CA THR A 134 -4.08 -5.75 -7.28
C THR A 134 -5.44 -5.83 -7.94
N THR A 135 -6.19 -6.89 -7.66
CA THR A 135 -7.50 -7.16 -8.28
C THR A 135 -8.64 -6.80 -7.32
N PHE A 136 -9.77 -6.40 -7.90
CA PHE A 136 -11.05 -6.13 -7.22
C PHE A 136 -12.13 -7.04 -7.81
N PRO A 137 -12.20 -8.32 -7.39
CA PRO A 137 -13.01 -9.33 -8.09
C PRO A 137 -14.50 -8.99 -8.21
N GLN A 138 -15.08 -8.33 -7.17
CA GLN A 138 -16.50 -7.95 -7.18
C GLN A 138 -16.79 -6.72 -8.06
N LEU A 139 -15.77 -6.02 -8.53
CA LEU A 139 -15.90 -4.82 -9.35
C LEU A 139 -15.38 -5.02 -10.77
N ASP A 140 -14.97 -6.25 -11.12
CA ASP A 140 -14.34 -6.60 -12.39
C ASP A 140 -13.25 -5.59 -12.80
N SER A 141 -12.37 -5.28 -11.85
CA SER A 141 -11.34 -4.24 -11.99
C SER A 141 -10.01 -4.68 -11.40
N TYR A 142 -8.94 -4.05 -11.83
CA TYR A 142 -7.61 -4.28 -11.28
C TYR A 142 -6.71 -3.05 -11.46
N ALA A 143 -5.62 -3.03 -10.68
CA ALA A 143 -4.50 -2.11 -10.85
C ALA A 143 -3.23 -2.91 -11.20
N GLU A 144 -2.51 -2.46 -12.23
CA GLU A 144 -1.22 -3.03 -12.61
C GLU A 144 -0.16 -2.74 -11.54
N CYS A 145 0.73 -3.70 -11.31
CA CYS A 145 1.90 -3.50 -10.45
C CYS A 145 3.01 -2.80 -11.26
N LYS A 146 2.87 -1.49 -11.43
CA LYS A 146 3.79 -0.64 -12.19
C LYS A 146 4.65 0.18 -11.24
N LYS A 147 5.97 0.07 -11.37
CA LYS A 147 6.95 0.79 -10.54
C LYS A 147 6.67 2.30 -10.49
N GLY A 148 6.62 2.84 -9.27
CA GLY A 148 6.36 4.25 -9.02
C GLY A 148 4.90 4.67 -9.08
N SER A 149 3.97 3.77 -9.44
CA SER A 149 2.53 4.06 -9.41
C SER A 149 1.98 3.94 -8.00
N LEU A 150 1.07 4.84 -7.65
CA LEU A 150 0.30 4.83 -6.41
C LEU A 150 -1.13 4.37 -6.68
N LEU A 151 -1.59 3.37 -5.95
CA LEU A 151 -2.98 2.93 -5.88
C LEU A 151 -3.63 3.44 -4.60
N MET A 152 -4.83 4.01 -4.70
CA MET A 152 -5.63 4.48 -3.56
C MET A 152 -7.07 4.00 -3.67
N PHE A 153 -7.65 3.53 -2.56
CA PHE A 153 -9.06 3.13 -2.47
C PHE A 153 -9.52 2.99 -1.01
N PRO A 154 -10.83 3.03 -0.71
CA PRO A 154 -11.34 2.71 0.62
C PRO A 154 -11.12 1.23 0.95
N PRO A 155 -10.55 0.87 2.12
CA PRO A 155 -10.12 -0.52 2.42
C PRO A 155 -11.22 -1.40 3.05
N MET A 156 -12.49 -1.00 2.97
CA MET A 156 -13.61 -1.66 3.66
C MET A 156 -14.38 -2.64 2.75
N TRP A 157 -15.38 -3.30 3.28
CA TRP A 157 -16.11 -4.44 2.71
C TRP A 157 -16.60 -4.33 1.24
N PRO A 158 -16.97 -3.15 0.67
CA PRO A 158 -17.35 -3.09 -0.75
C PRO A 158 -16.14 -3.20 -1.70
N TRP A 159 -14.92 -3.03 -1.20
CA TRP A 159 -13.66 -3.09 -1.97
C TRP A 159 -12.86 -4.34 -1.59
N LEU A 160 -13.52 -5.53 -1.73
CA LEU A 160 -12.81 -6.80 -1.65
C LEU A 160 -11.70 -6.80 -2.69
N HIS A 161 -10.47 -7.04 -2.26
CA HIS A 161 -9.30 -6.99 -3.14
C HIS A 161 -8.32 -8.13 -2.84
N ALA A 162 -7.46 -8.42 -3.81
CA ALA A 162 -6.41 -9.42 -3.69
C ALA A 162 -5.14 -8.94 -4.38
N GLY A 163 -4.00 -9.35 -3.87
CA GLY A 163 -2.73 -9.25 -4.58
C GLY A 163 -2.44 -10.59 -5.26
N THR A 164 -2.44 -10.62 -6.59
CA THR A 164 -2.06 -11.84 -7.31
C THR A 164 -0.60 -12.19 -7.06
N LYS A 165 -0.29 -13.49 -7.07
CA LYS A 165 1.06 -14.00 -6.81
C LYS A 165 2.05 -13.46 -7.83
N PRO A 166 3.23 -12.98 -7.42
CA PRO A 166 4.33 -12.81 -8.33
C PRO A 166 4.86 -14.17 -8.77
N ILE A 167 5.18 -14.33 -10.07
CA ILE A 167 5.63 -15.62 -10.62
C ILE A 167 7.14 -15.61 -10.90
N LYS A 168 7.65 -14.55 -11.52
CA LYS A 168 9.06 -14.47 -11.98
C LYS A 168 9.97 -13.71 -11.03
N GLU A 169 9.49 -12.59 -10.52
CA GLU A 169 10.27 -11.65 -9.72
C GLU A 169 9.52 -11.25 -8.45
N ALA A 170 10.26 -10.83 -7.42
CA ALA A 170 9.67 -10.36 -6.19
C ALA A 170 8.88 -9.06 -6.42
N LYS A 171 7.69 -8.97 -5.81
CA LYS A 171 6.87 -7.77 -5.78
C LYS A 171 7.16 -7.00 -4.50
N TYR A 172 7.37 -5.69 -4.62
CA TYR A 172 7.55 -4.79 -3.49
C TYR A 172 6.51 -3.67 -3.52
N ILE A 173 5.92 -3.39 -2.36
CA ILE A 173 5.02 -2.25 -2.18
C ILE A 173 5.38 -1.46 -0.93
N MET A 174 5.16 -0.15 -0.96
CA MET A 174 5.17 0.72 0.21
C MET A 174 3.73 1.12 0.55
N GLN A 175 3.29 0.91 1.79
CA GLN A 175 1.89 1.03 2.19
C GLN A 175 1.71 1.87 3.45
N THR A 176 0.63 2.65 3.48
CA THR A 176 0.10 3.31 4.68
C THR A 176 -1.42 3.44 4.61
N TYR A 177 -2.04 3.88 5.71
CA TYR A 177 -3.48 4.15 5.80
C TYR A 177 -3.73 5.50 6.45
N LEU A 178 -4.88 6.09 6.11
CA LEU A 178 -5.54 7.11 6.91
C LEU A 178 -6.59 6.46 7.80
N HIS A 179 -6.67 6.91 9.04
CA HIS A 179 -7.69 6.44 9.98
C HIS A 179 -8.27 7.59 10.84
N TYR A 180 -9.51 7.40 11.26
CA TYR A 180 -10.20 8.29 12.18
C TYR A 180 -9.51 8.31 13.56
N VAL A 181 -9.58 9.46 14.25
CA VAL A 181 -9.08 9.66 15.63
C VAL A 181 -10.16 10.24 16.50
#